data_861fd4b10f29a28f9e8549d59959818b
#
_entry.id   861fd4b10f29a28f9e8549d59959818b
#
_cell.length_a   1.000
_cell.length_b   1.000
_cell.length_c   1.000
_cell.angle_alpha   90.00
_cell.angle_beta   90.00
_cell.angle_gamma   90.00
#
_symmetry.space_group_name_H-M   'P 1'
#
loop_
_entity.id
_entity.type
_entity.pdbx_description
1 polymer ?
#
loop_
_entity_poly.entity_id
_entity_poly.type
_entity_poly.pdbx_seq_one_letter_code
_entity_poly.pdbx_strand_id
1 'polypeptide(L)'
;MHAKPWSGRRLHFVGVGGAGMSGLALVAHALGAEVTGSDRAESTYMVPLREAGIDPAIGHDAANVPPEAEVVVSTAIPDDNPEVRAATGPVLHRSDLLAEVSRLKRCVAIAGTHGKTTTACMAVHALLEAGREPSYLIGGDLLTTGRNAGWAAGDWLVVEADESDGSFLKLEPDVAVVTSVELDHHATYRSLLEVERAFERFAAAAGRTIAWEGAGLEGAETTYGIDAGDVPATDVELSADGSRCRVLGAELDLPVPGRHNVLNAVAAILACEAAGLPPAESAAALRTFPGAGRRLERCGTTASGAAVYDDYAHHPTEVRATLEAARLLGARRVVACFQPHLYSRTAAMAREFGKALALADVVCVLDVYPAREQAEDHPGVSGWMVATAAADAAGGRPVYWTPTQDDAERLLRDLAGEGDLVVTIGAGDVDRLAERLVAGGETTFAAGRTAAGATK
;
A
#
# COMPACT_ATOMS: atom_id res chain seq x y z
N MET A 1 5.98 -10.47 31.32
CA MET A 1 6.14 -9.00 31.10
C MET A 1 7.16 -8.84 29.97
N HIS A 2 6.75 -8.38 28.81
CA HIS A 2 7.70 -8.10 27.74
C HIS A 2 8.61 -6.94 28.17
N ALA A 3 9.91 -7.04 27.83
CA ALA A 3 10.85 -5.94 28.05
C ALA A 3 10.32 -4.70 27.30
N LYS A 4 10.31 -3.56 27.98
CA LYS A 4 10.00 -2.26 27.38
C LYS A 4 11.32 -1.52 27.12
N PRO A 5 12.03 -1.85 26.02
CA PRO A 5 13.40 -1.36 25.80
C PRO A 5 13.47 0.15 25.62
N TRP A 6 12.35 0.81 25.31
CA TRP A 6 12.27 2.27 25.12
C TRP A 6 11.63 3.01 26.28
N SER A 7 11.57 2.39 27.47
CA SER A 7 11.08 3.08 28.67
C SER A 7 11.91 4.33 28.96
N GLY A 8 11.22 5.47 29.16
CA GLY A 8 11.86 6.78 29.41
C GLY A 8 12.27 7.54 28.14
N ARG A 9 12.12 6.95 26.94
CA ARG A 9 12.31 7.64 25.66
C ARG A 9 11.05 8.46 25.36
N ARG A 10 11.21 9.70 24.91
CA ARG A 10 10.10 10.58 24.47
C ARG A 10 10.20 10.82 22.99
N LEU A 11 9.16 10.50 22.25
CA LEU A 11 9.09 10.61 20.81
C LEU A 11 7.90 11.50 20.40
N HIS A 12 8.17 12.50 19.56
CA HIS A 12 7.14 13.34 18.97
C HIS A 12 7.10 13.16 17.45
N PHE A 13 5.98 12.66 16.92
CA PHE A 13 5.83 12.34 15.50
C PHE A 13 5.12 13.48 14.76
N VAL A 14 5.81 14.13 13.81
CA VAL A 14 5.26 15.18 12.96
C VAL A 14 4.71 14.54 11.68
N GLY A 15 3.40 14.73 11.41
CA GLY A 15 2.69 14.03 10.33
C GLY A 15 2.30 12.60 10.73
N VAL A 16 1.86 12.41 11.98
CA VAL A 16 1.58 11.09 12.57
C VAL A 16 0.37 10.38 11.94
N GLY A 17 -0.49 11.11 11.23
CA GLY A 17 -1.65 10.56 10.51
C GLY A 17 -1.31 9.84 9.21
N GLY A 18 -0.05 9.80 8.79
CA GLY A 18 0.39 8.99 7.68
C GLY A 18 0.56 7.52 8.06
N ALA A 19 0.28 6.56 7.13
CA ALA A 19 0.33 5.13 7.40
C ALA A 19 1.66 4.67 8.03
N GLY A 20 2.81 5.05 7.45
CA GLY A 20 4.12 4.66 7.99
C GLY A 20 4.46 5.31 9.33
N MET A 21 4.00 6.54 9.57
CA MET A 21 4.26 7.27 10.80
C MET A 21 3.39 6.76 11.95
N SER A 22 2.10 6.53 11.73
CA SER A 22 1.18 5.99 12.72
C SER A 22 1.60 4.60 13.19
N GLY A 23 2.01 3.73 12.26
CA GLY A 23 2.50 2.39 12.59
C GLY A 23 3.74 2.43 13.48
N LEU A 24 4.72 3.28 13.16
CA LEU A 24 5.93 3.46 13.98
C LEU A 24 5.59 4.03 15.36
N ALA A 25 4.65 4.98 15.44
CA ALA A 25 4.21 5.56 16.72
C ALA A 25 3.56 4.49 17.62
N LEU A 26 2.71 3.62 17.06
CA LEU A 26 2.11 2.49 17.79
C LEU A 26 3.17 1.51 18.29
N VAL A 27 4.13 1.14 17.45
CA VAL A 27 5.23 0.23 17.85
C VAL A 27 6.11 0.87 18.90
N ALA A 28 6.48 2.14 18.76
CA ALA A 28 7.25 2.88 19.75
C ALA A 28 6.54 2.91 21.12
N HIS A 29 5.24 3.14 21.11
CA HIS A 29 4.43 3.09 22.34
C HIS A 29 4.41 1.69 22.96
N ALA A 30 4.24 0.64 22.16
CA ALA A 30 4.29 -0.74 22.63
C ALA A 30 5.66 -1.12 23.23
N LEU A 31 6.76 -0.55 22.70
CA LEU A 31 8.12 -0.67 23.22
C LEU A 31 8.35 0.12 24.51
N GLY A 32 7.39 0.96 24.93
CA GLY A 32 7.40 1.69 26.19
C GLY A 32 7.82 3.15 26.10
N ALA A 33 7.96 3.72 24.91
CA ALA A 33 8.20 5.16 24.75
C ALA A 33 6.95 5.97 25.12
N GLU A 34 7.17 7.18 25.64
CA GLU A 34 6.16 8.24 25.71
C GLU A 34 6.01 8.83 24.31
N VAL A 35 4.84 8.66 23.70
CA VAL A 35 4.59 9.07 22.32
C VAL A 35 3.58 10.20 22.26
N THR A 36 3.93 11.26 21.55
CA THR A 36 3.05 12.35 21.13
C THR A 36 3.15 12.56 19.63
N GLY A 37 2.28 13.33 19.04
CA GLY A 37 2.39 13.66 17.62
C GLY A 37 1.35 14.67 17.17
N SER A 38 1.51 15.12 15.93
CA SER A 38 0.62 16.07 15.28
C SER A 38 0.42 15.71 13.82
N ASP A 39 -0.67 16.20 13.22
CA ASP A 39 -0.86 16.20 11.78
C ASP A 39 -1.67 17.42 11.36
N ARG A 40 -1.56 17.82 10.09
CA ARG A 40 -2.33 18.94 9.55
C ARG A 40 -3.84 18.70 9.49
N ALA A 41 -4.26 17.42 9.42
CA ALA A 41 -5.66 17.02 9.28
C ALA A 41 -5.93 15.66 9.90
N GLU A 42 -7.18 15.38 10.21
CA GLU A 42 -7.65 14.05 10.63
C GLU A 42 -7.41 12.98 9.56
N SER A 43 -7.04 11.78 10.01
CA SER A 43 -6.95 10.60 9.17
C SER A 43 -7.46 9.35 9.88
N THR A 44 -7.81 8.31 9.12
CA THR A 44 -8.24 7.02 9.67
C THR A 44 -7.14 6.34 10.49
N TYR A 45 -5.88 6.60 10.18
CA TYR A 45 -4.73 6.08 10.92
C TYR A 45 -4.56 6.66 12.33
N MET A 46 -5.27 7.75 12.67
CA MET A 46 -5.28 8.30 14.04
C MET A 46 -6.21 7.52 14.98
N VAL A 47 -7.18 6.77 14.46
CA VAL A 47 -8.10 5.99 15.31
C VAL A 47 -7.34 4.97 16.17
N PRO A 48 -6.47 4.10 15.62
CA PRO A 48 -5.67 3.18 16.43
C PRO A 48 -4.71 3.87 17.41
N LEU A 49 -4.24 5.08 17.10
CA LEU A 49 -3.40 5.86 18.03
C LEU A 49 -4.21 6.28 19.26
N ARG A 50 -5.42 6.82 19.07
CA ARG A 50 -6.30 7.20 20.19
C ARG A 50 -6.73 6.00 21.02
N GLU A 51 -7.03 4.87 20.39
CA GLU A 51 -7.31 3.59 21.09
C GLU A 51 -6.13 3.15 21.97
N ALA A 52 -4.89 3.44 21.55
CA ALA A 52 -3.68 3.18 22.32
C ALA A 52 -3.39 4.25 23.40
N GLY A 53 -4.20 5.31 23.50
CA GLY A 53 -4.02 6.41 24.44
C GLY A 53 -3.07 7.52 23.95
N ILE A 54 -2.74 7.52 22.65
CA ILE A 54 -1.99 8.58 21.99
C ILE A 54 -3.00 9.51 21.33
N ASP A 55 -3.06 10.78 21.76
CA ASP A 55 -3.99 11.77 21.20
C ASP A 55 -3.23 12.79 20.33
N PRO A 56 -3.22 12.64 18.98
CA PRO A 56 -2.51 13.55 18.10
C PRO A 56 -3.15 14.94 18.07
N ALA A 57 -2.31 15.98 18.07
CA ALA A 57 -2.77 17.35 17.82
C ALA A 57 -3.11 17.55 16.34
N ILE A 58 -4.16 18.31 16.06
CA ILE A 58 -4.49 18.75 14.70
C ILE A 58 -3.94 20.16 14.48
N GLY A 59 -3.12 20.29 13.44
CA GLY A 59 -2.30 21.48 13.17
C GLY A 59 -0.90 21.35 13.75
N HIS A 60 0.06 21.96 13.05
CA HIS A 60 1.45 21.98 13.49
C HIS A 60 1.72 23.26 14.30
N ASP A 61 2.13 23.10 15.55
CA ASP A 61 2.49 24.21 16.44
C ASP A 61 3.73 23.83 17.29
N ALA A 62 4.63 24.78 17.49
CA ALA A 62 5.80 24.62 18.35
C ALA A 62 5.46 24.13 19.77
N ALA A 63 4.28 24.46 20.28
CA ALA A 63 3.79 24.04 21.59
C ALA A 63 3.42 22.54 21.67
N ASN A 64 3.25 21.87 20.54
CA ASN A 64 2.99 20.43 20.50
C ASN A 64 4.21 19.59 20.87
N VAL A 65 5.43 20.15 20.77
CA VAL A 65 6.68 19.43 20.98
C VAL A 65 7.02 19.39 22.47
N PRO A 66 7.03 18.21 23.12
CA PRO A 66 7.47 18.13 24.51
C PRO A 66 8.96 18.48 24.65
N PRO A 67 9.39 19.11 25.77
CA PRO A 67 10.79 19.37 26.01
C PRO A 67 11.64 18.10 25.93
N GLU A 68 12.80 18.19 25.28
CA GLU A 68 13.78 17.11 25.13
C GLU A 68 13.25 15.87 24.37
N ALA A 69 12.09 15.95 23.72
CA ALA A 69 11.61 14.86 22.88
C ALA A 69 12.47 14.72 21.60
N GLU A 70 12.67 13.49 21.18
CA GLU A 70 13.18 13.19 19.85
C GLU A 70 12.04 13.43 18.84
N VAL A 71 12.26 14.31 17.88
CA VAL A 71 11.25 14.66 16.87
C VAL A 71 11.40 13.75 15.65
N VAL A 72 10.37 12.99 15.33
CA VAL A 72 10.38 12.04 14.22
C VAL A 72 9.65 12.66 13.03
N VAL A 73 10.33 12.71 11.88
CA VAL A 73 9.81 13.31 10.63
C VAL A 73 9.88 12.33 9.48
N SER A 74 9.07 12.57 8.46
CA SER A 74 9.18 11.93 7.14
C SER A 74 9.66 12.92 6.09
N THR A 75 10.01 12.45 4.89
CA THR A 75 10.35 13.29 3.73
C THR A 75 9.25 14.27 3.31
N ALA A 76 8.01 14.08 3.80
CA ALA A 76 6.89 14.98 3.52
C ALA A 76 6.88 16.23 4.43
N ILE A 77 7.67 16.25 5.50
CA ILE A 77 7.71 17.36 6.45
C ILE A 77 8.83 18.32 6.05
N PRO A 78 8.52 19.58 5.75
CA PRO A 78 9.54 20.56 5.38
C PRO A 78 10.35 21.03 6.59
N ASP A 79 11.60 21.41 6.36
CA ASP A 79 12.54 21.87 7.42
C ASP A 79 12.05 23.13 8.16
N ASP A 80 11.17 23.91 7.55
CA ASP A 80 10.59 25.11 8.14
C ASP A 80 9.33 24.85 8.98
N ASN A 81 8.92 23.58 9.15
CA ASN A 81 7.81 23.21 10.02
C ASN A 81 8.06 23.73 11.46
N PRO A 82 7.07 24.37 12.12
CA PRO A 82 7.23 24.96 13.43
C PRO A 82 7.66 23.97 14.51
N GLU A 83 7.26 22.70 14.42
CA GLU A 83 7.60 21.64 15.35
C GLU A 83 9.04 21.17 15.17
N VAL A 84 9.51 21.08 13.91
CA VAL A 84 10.93 20.78 13.61
C VAL A 84 11.84 21.88 14.14
N ARG A 85 11.45 23.15 13.97
CA ARG A 85 12.21 24.30 14.48
C ARG A 85 12.20 24.41 16.02
N ALA A 86 11.15 23.92 16.65
CA ALA A 86 11.02 23.93 18.11
C ALA A 86 11.75 22.77 18.80
N ALA A 87 12.25 21.79 18.04
CA ALA A 87 12.94 20.64 18.58
C ALA A 87 14.16 21.05 19.42
N THR A 88 14.20 20.60 20.67
CA THR A 88 15.35 20.76 21.58
C THR A 88 16.14 19.47 21.72
N GLY A 89 15.55 18.34 21.35
CA GLY A 89 16.17 17.04 21.20
C GLY A 89 16.56 16.72 19.75
N PRO A 90 17.02 15.50 19.49
CA PRO A 90 17.36 15.06 18.14
C PRO A 90 16.15 15.10 17.19
N VAL A 91 16.39 15.43 15.92
CA VAL A 91 15.43 15.23 14.84
C VAL A 91 15.85 13.98 14.08
N LEU A 92 14.95 12.99 14.05
CA LEU A 92 15.15 11.68 13.43
C LEU A 92 14.29 11.54 12.19
N HIS A 93 14.82 10.96 11.14
CA HIS A 93 13.96 10.52 10.04
C HIS A 93 13.24 9.22 10.39
N ARG A 94 11.99 9.03 9.94
CA ARG A 94 11.20 7.81 10.19
C ARG A 94 11.96 6.52 9.89
N SER A 95 12.84 6.55 8.89
CA SER A 95 13.64 5.39 8.48
C SER A 95 14.75 5.04 9.49
N ASP A 96 15.27 6.02 10.26
CA ASP A 96 16.24 5.74 11.31
C ASP A 96 15.55 4.96 12.43
N LEU A 97 14.34 5.38 12.79
CA LEU A 97 13.54 4.70 13.80
C LEU A 97 13.09 3.31 13.34
N LEU A 98 12.72 3.16 12.05
CA LEU A 98 12.39 1.86 11.46
C LEU A 98 13.59 0.91 11.49
N ALA A 99 14.79 1.41 11.18
CA ALA A 99 16.03 0.63 11.26
C ALA A 99 16.35 0.22 12.71
N GLU A 100 16.10 1.08 13.70
CA GLU A 100 16.23 0.70 15.11
C GLU A 100 15.25 -0.42 15.50
N VAL A 101 13.97 -0.28 15.12
CA VAL A 101 12.91 -1.28 15.38
C VAL A 101 13.25 -2.61 14.72
N SER A 102 13.74 -2.60 13.48
CA SER A 102 14.05 -3.81 12.71
C SER A 102 15.16 -4.66 13.35
N ARG A 103 16.07 -4.04 14.13
CA ARG A 103 17.13 -4.75 14.85
C ARG A 103 16.68 -5.39 16.17
N LEU A 104 15.46 -5.11 16.62
CA LEU A 104 14.94 -5.70 17.88
C LEU A 104 14.44 -7.12 17.72
N LYS A 105 14.21 -7.56 16.48
CA LYS A 105 13.73 -8.91 16.12
C LYS A 105 14.37 -9.36 14.82
N ARG A 106 14.24 -10.65 14.51
CA ARG A 106 14.53 -11.15 13.17
C ARG A 106 13.59 -10.47 12.19
N CYS A 107 14.11 -9.97 11.09
CA CYS A 107 13.37 -9.08 10.19
C CYS A 107 13.20 -9.71 8.80
N VAL A 108 11.95 -9.78 8.34
CA VAL A 108 11.61 -9.94 6.93
C VAL A 108 11.26 -8.57 6.38
N ALA A 109 12.04 -8.06 5.43
CA ALA A 109 11.76 -6.78 4.75
C ALA A 109 11.27 -7.05 3.32
N ILE A 110 10.07 -6.56 3.00
CA ILE A 110 9.44 -6.74 1.70
C ILE A 110 9.52 -5.43 0.93
N ALA A 111 10.35 -5.43 -0.11
CA ALA A 111 10.60 -4.31 -1.01
C ALA A 111 10.12 -4.63 -2.43
N GLY A 112 10.12 -3.62 -3.29
CA GLY A 112 9.76 -3.73 -4.70
C GLY A 112 8.89 -2.58 -5.15
N THR A 113 8.89 -2.24 -6.40
CA THR A 113 8.07 -1.14 -6.93
C THR A 113 6.57 -1.41 -6.69
N HIS A 114 6.12 -2.66 -6.91
CA HIS A 114 4.72 -3.08 -6.77
C HIS A 114 4.58 -4.33 -5.88
N GLY A 115 3.41 -4.53 -5.29
CA GLY A 115 3.08 -5.75 -4.54
C GLY A 115 3.55 -5.81 -3.09
N LYS A 116 4.36 -4.87 -2.61
CA LYS A 116 4.89 -4.82 -1.23
C LYS A 116 3.83 -5.04 -0.16
N THR A 117 2.84 -4.15 -0.12
CA THR A 117 1.78 -4.15 0.89
C THR A 117 1.00 -5.47 0.90
N THR A 118 0.58 -5.94 -0.28
CA THR A 118 -0.18 -7.19 -0.38
C THR A 118 0.64 -8.40 0.07
N THR A 119 1.90 -8.47 -0.34
CA THR A 119 2.82 -9.55 0.08
C THR A 119 3.06 -9.52 1.58
N ALA A 120 3.27 -8.33 2.17
CA ALA A 120 3.43 -8.16 3.61
C ALA A 120 2.17 -8.56 4.37
N CYS A 121 0.98 -8.13 3.90
CA CYS A 121 -0.30 -8.54 4.46
C CYS A 121 -0.49 -10.06 4.42
N MET A 122 -0.18 -10.72 3.30
CA MET A 122 -0.27 -12.17 3.14
C MET A 122 0.68 -12.90 4.10
N ALA A 123 1.94 -12.45 4.20
CA ALA A 123 2.93 -13.06 5.10
C ALA A 123 2.52 -12.91 6.57
N VAL A 124 2.09 -11.73 6.98
CA VAL A 124 1.62 -11.48 8.36
C VAL A 124 0.36 -12.28 8.65
N HIS A 125 -0.61 -12.31 7.72
CA HIS A 125 -1.83 -13.12 7.87
C HIS A 125 -1.49 -14.59 8.08
N ALA A 126 -0.63 -15.17 7.24
CA ALA A 126 -0.24 -16.58 7.36
C ALA A 126 0.46 -16.89 8.70
N LEU A 127 1.33 -16.00 9.17
CA LEU A 127 1.99 -16.15 10.47
C LEU A 127 1.00 -16.02 11.63
N LEU A 128 0.01 -15.12 11.55
CA LEU A 128 -1.03 -14.96 12.58
C LEU A 128 -1.93 -16.21 12.66
N GLU A 129 -2.43 -16.69 11.51
CA GLU A 129 -3.28 -17.90 11.44
C GLU A 129 -2.54 -19.15 11.97
N ALA A 130 -1.20 -19.19 11.76
CA ALA A 130 -0.36 -20.25 12.31
C ALA A 130 0.04 -20.03 13.80
N GLY A 131 -0.49 -19.00 14.47
CA GLY A 131 -0.22 -18.71 15.89
C GLY A 131 1.22 -18.28 16.19
N ARG A 132 1.94 -17.68 15.21
CA ARG A 132 3.35 -17.28 15.37
C ARG A 132 3.54 -15.90 16.00
N GLU A 133 2.46 -15.16 16.24
CA GLU A 133 2.46 -13.84 16.88
C GLU A 133 3.49 -12.85 16.28
N PRO A 134 3.52 -12.61 14.94
CA PRO A 134 4.49 -11.73 14.34
C PRO A 134 4.28 -10.27 14.75
N SER A 135 5.36 -9.52 14.85
CA SER A 135 5.30 -8.06 14.79
C SER A 135 5.28 -7.59 13.34
N TYR A 136 4.66 -6.45 13.04
CA TYR A 136 4.60 -5.96 11.66
C TYR A 136 4.46 -4.45 11.56
N LEU A 137 4.99 -3.89 10.46
CA LEU A 137 4.86 -2.50 10.03
C LEU A 137 4.61 -2.51 8.51
N ILE A 138 3.39 -2.18 8.09
CA ILE A 138 2.91 -2.30 6.70
C ILE A 138 2.43 -0.93 6.24
N GLY A 139 2.54 -0.64 4.95
CA GLY A 139 2.12 0.64 4.34
C GLY A 139 0.60 0.80 4.17
N GLY A 140 -0.20 -0.21 4.47
CA GLY A 140 -1.66 -0.20 4.40
C GLY A 140 -2.28 -1.12 5.44
N ASP A 141 -3.61 -1.10 5.56
CA ASP A 141 -4.30 -1.89 6.57
C ASP A 141 -4.34 -3.37 6.21
N LEU A 142 -3.92 -4.21 7.14
CA LEU A 142 -4.15 -5.65 7.10
C LEU A 142 -5.60 -5.92 7.54
N LEU A 143 -6.46 -6.35 6.62
CA LEU A 143 -7.89 -6.55 6.89
C LEU A 143 -8.15 -7.60 7.97
N THR A 144 -7.23 -8.54 8.18
CA THR A 144 -7.29 -9.53 9.28
C THR A 144 -7.34 -8.87 10.66
N THR A 145 -6.63 -7.75 10.85
CA THR A 145 -6.52 -7.06 12.15
C THR A 145 -7.14 -5.67 12.14
N GLY A 146 -7.45 -5.12 10.96
CA GLY A 146 -7.87 -3.72 10.80
C GLY A 146 -6.77 -2.70 11.12
N ARG A 147 -5.49 -3.11 11.11
CA ARG A 147 -4.35 -2.27 11.51
C ARG A 147 -3.17 -2.43 10.55
N ASN A 148 -2.39 -1.37 10.43
CA ASN A 148 -1.15 -1.34 9.64
C ASN A 148 0.10 -1.70 10.45
N ALA A 149 0.00 -1.85 11.76
CA ALA A 149 1.11 -2.16 12.65
C ALA A 149 0.68 -2.99 13.86
N GLY A 150 1.60 -3.80 14.36
CA GLY A 150 1.46 -4.55 15.59
C GLY A 150 2.82 -4.95 16.16
N TRP A 151 2.92 -4.99 17.50
CA TRP A 151 4.08 -5.50 18.21
C TRP A 151 3.66 -6.64 19.13
N ALA A 152 4.11 -7.85 18.84
CA ALA A 152 3.68 -9.07 19.51
C ALA A 152 4.87 -9.87 20.06
N ALA A 153 4.61 -11.04 20.65
CA ALA A 153 5.62 -11.82 21.37
C ALA A 153 6.56 -12.63 20.48
N GLY A 154 6.15 -12.96 19.26
CA GLY A 154 6.94 -13.80 18.34
C GLY A 154 8.27 -13.16 17.94
N ASP A 155 9.18 -13.98 17.46
CA ASP A 155 10.58 -13.58 17.16
C ASP A 155 10.72 -12.78 15.87
N TRP A 156 9.69 -12.75 15.01
CA TRP A 156 9.76 -12.15 13.70
C TRP A 156 9.03 -10.81 13.60
N LEU A 157 9.63 -9.91 12.87
CA LEU A 157 9.07 -8.65 12.42
C LEU A 157 8.97 -8.66 10.89
N VAL A 158 7.80 -8.41 10.35
CA VAL A 158 7.59 -8.19 8.92
C VAL A 158 7.45 -6.70 8.67
N VAL A 159 8.29 -6.15 7.80
CA VAL A 159 8.24 -4.72 7.43
C VAL A 159 8.05 -4.55 5.93
N GLU A 160 7.26 -3.56 5.55
CA GLU A 160 7.27 -3.04 4.20
C GLU A 160 8.43 -2.04 4.06
N ALA A 161 9.34 -2.33 3.13
CA ALA A 161 10.54 -1.55 2.86
C ALA A 161 10.31 -0.65 1.65
N ASP A 162 10.05 0.64 1.91
CA ASP A 162 9.69 1.63 0.90
C ASP A 162 10.95 2.20 0.23
N GLU A 163 11.07 1.99 -1.09
CA GLU A 163 12.18 2.48 -1.91
C GLU A 163 12.05 3.95 -2.31
N SER A 164 10.87 4.55 -2.15
CA SER A 164 10.49 5.83 -2.77
C SER A 164 11.43 7.00 -2.45
N ASP A 165 12.04 6.99 -1.27
CA ASP A 165 13.00 8.01 -0.80
C ASP A 165 14.40 7.41 -0.55
N GLY A 166 14.64 6.14 -0.94
CA GLY A 166 15.87 5.43 -0.69
C GLY A 166 16.08 5.01 0.77
N SER A 167 15.11 5.25 1.63
CA SER A 167 15.20 4.98 3.07
C SER A 167 15.29 3.50 3.42
N PHE A 168 14.78 2.60 2.57
CA PHE A 168 14.87 1.15 2.73
C PHE A 168 16.32 0.64 2.80
N LEU A 169 17.29 1.39 2.27
CA LEU A 169 18.72 1.07 2.32
C LEU A 169 19.33 1.15 3.73
N LYS A 170 18.58 1.64 4.72
CA LYS A 170 19.00 1.63 6.12
C LYS A 170 18.67 0.33 6.85
N LEU A 171 17.88 -0.54 6.20
CA LEU A 171 17.50 -1.84 6.76
C LEU A 171 18.60 -2.88 6.47
N GLU A 172 18.84 -3.73 7.46
CA GLU A 172 19.72 -4.90 7.40
C GLU A 172 18.88 -6.14 7.79
N PRO A 173 17.96 -6.62 6.90
CA PRO A 173 17.04 -7.66 7.26
C PRO A 173 17.69 -9.05 7.25
N ASP A 174 17.16 -10.00 8.06
CA ASP A 174 17.51 -11.41 7.93
C ASP A 174 17.04 -11.97 6.57
N VAL A 175 15.89 -11.49 6.08
CA VAL A 175 15.32 -11.89 4.80
C VAL A 175 14.84 -10.67 4.03
N ALA A 176 15.38 -10.44 2.84
CA ALA A 176 14.87 -9.48 1.87
C ALA A 176 13.98 -10.18 0.84
N VAL A 177 12.80 -9.64 0.60
CA VAL A 177 11.90 -10.08 -0.48
C VAL A 177 11.75 -8.94 -1.47
N VAL A 178 12.06 -9.17 -2.75
CA VAL A 178 11.92 -8.19 -3.83
C VAL A 178 10.82 -8.63 -4.78
N THR A 179 9.70 -7.91 -4.78
CA THR A 179 8.49 -8.27 -5.54
C THR A 179 8.53 -7.81 -6.98
N SER A 180 9.18 -6.68 -7.27
CA SER A 180 9.36 -6.14 -8.62
C SER A 180 10.39 -5.02 -8.63
N VAL A 181 10.97 -4.73 -9.79
CA VAL A 181 11.89 -3.60 -10.00
C VAL A 181 11.48 -2.90 -11.29
N GLU A 182 10.89 -1.71 -11.17
CA GLU A 182 10.48 -0.85 -12.28
C GLU A 182 10.86 0.60 -11.99
N LEU A 183 10.95 1.43 -13.03
CA LEU A 183 11.24 2.85 -12.87
C LEU A 183 9.98 3.58 -12.36
N ASP A 184 10.01 3.99 -11.12
CA ASP A 184 9.06 4.92 -10.47
C ASP A 184 9.84 5.90 -9.61
N HIS A 185 9.13 6.79 -8.91
CA HIS A 185 9.72 7.78 -7.99
C HIS A 185 10.80 8.65 -8.66
N HIS A 186 10.45 9.25 -9.81
CA HIS A 186 11.37 10.05 -10.65
C HIS A 186 12.08 11.21 -9.92
N ALA A 187 11.59 11.64 -8.76
CA ALA A 187 12.28 12.59 -7.90
C ALA A 187 13.52 12.02 -7.21
N THR A 188 13.52 10.71 -6.97
CA THR A 188 14.60 9.98 -6.29
C THR A 188 15.52 9.26 -7.30
N TYR A 189 14.92 8.63 -8.32
CA TYR A 189 15.63 7.82 -9.31
C TYR A 189 15.42 8.38 -10.70
N ARG A 190 16.52 8.65 -11.42
CA ARG A 190 16.50 9.24 -12.77
C ARG A 190 16.49 8.19 -13.88
N SER A 191 16.79 6.93 -13.55
CA SER A 191 16.86 5.82 -14.51
C SER A 191 16.56 4.49 -13.84
N LEU A 192 16.14 3.51 -14.64
CA LEU A 192 15.96 2.13 -14.16
C LEU A 192 17.25 1.57 -13.54
N LEU A 193 18.41 1.88 -14.11
CA LEU A 193 19.71 1.45 -13.57
C LEU A 193 19.97 1.95 -12.15
N GLU A 194 19.49 3.17 -11.80
CA GLU A 194 19.62 3.68 -10.43
C GLU A 194 18.69 2.92 -9.46
N VAL A 195 17.50 2.56 -9.91
CA VAL A 195 16.57 1.71 -9.15
C VAL A 195 17.17 0.32 -8.94
N GLU A 196 17.64 -0.34 -10.01
CA GLU A 196 18.28 -1.66 -9.96
C GLU A 196 19.42 -1.68 -8.96
N ARG A 197 20.35 -0.72 -9.02
CA ARG A 197 21.46 -0.59 -8.08
C ARG A 197 21.02 -0.38 -6.63
N ALA A 198 19.91 0.32 -6.41
CA ALA A 198 19.38 0.49 -5.06
C ALA A 198 18.86 -0.84 -4.51
N PHE A 199 18.14 -1.62 -5.33
CA PHE A 199 17.66 -2.95 -4.93
C PHE A 199 18.80 -3.97 -4.76
N GLU A 200 19.84 -3.93 -5.59
CA GLU A 200 21.05 -4.74 -5.41
C GLU A 200 21.74 -4.44 -4.07
N ARG A 201 21.86 -3.16 -3.70
CA ARG A 201 22.43 -2.77 -2.40
C ARG A 201 21.57 -3.24 -1.23
N PHE A 202 20.24 -3.13 -1.35
CA PHE A 202 19.31 -3.62 -0.34
C PHE A 202 19.41 -5.14 -0.18
N ALA A 203 19.45 -5.88 -1.29
CA ALA A 203 19.63 -7.32 -1.29
C ALA A 203 20.96 -7.74 -0.66
N ALA A 204 22.06 -7.05 -1.00
CA ALA A 204 23.39 -7.32 -0.47
C ALA A 204 23.52 -7.09 1.04
N ALA A 205 22.63 -6.29 1.65
CA ALA A 205 22.59 -6.05 3.09
C ALA A 205 21.80 -7.12 3.87
N ALA A 206 21.09 -8.01 3.17
CA ALA A 206 20.25 -9.04 3.77
C ALA A 206 21.02 -10.34 4.04
N GLY A 207 20.55 -11.12 5.01
CA GLY A 207 21.07 -12.47 5.28
C GLY A 207 20.64 -13.47 4.21
N ARG A 208 19.44 -13.33 3.63
CA ARG A 208 18.89 -14.12 2.51
C ARG A 208 18.06 -13.21 1.60
N THR A 209 18.15 -13.44 0.28
CA THR A 209 17.39 -12.67 -0.71
C THR A 209 16.47 -13.58 -1.52
N ILE A 210 15.19 -13.21 -1.58
CA ILE A 210 14.14 -13.84 -2.36
C ILE A 210 13.63 -12.80 -3.37
N ALA A 211 13.63 -13.10 -4.66
CA ALA A 211 13.20 -12.13 -5.67
C ALA A 211 12.27 -12.76 -6.70
N TRP A 212 11.32 -11.94 -7.19
CA TRP A 212 10.59 -12.31 -8.39
C TRP A 212 11.59 -12.42 -9.57
N GLU A 213 11.47 -13.49 -10.35
CA GLU A 213 12.37 -13.75 -11.50
C GLU A 213 12.35 -12.58 -12.49
N GLY A 214 11.15 -12.00 -12.76
CA GLY A 214 11.00 -10.84 -13.62
C GLY A 214 11.55 -9.52 -13.07
N ALA A 215 12.01 -9.47 -11.81
CA ALA A 215 12.68 -8.30 -11.26
C ALA A 215 14.12 -8.14 -11.79
N GLY A 216 14.69 -9.19 -12.38
CA GLY A 216 16.04 -9.15 -12.94
C GLY A 216 17.17 -8.89 -11.92
N LEU A 217 16.92 -9.14 -10.63
CA LEU A 217 17.85 -8.85 -9.54
C LEU A 217 19.00 -9.88 -9.54
N GLU A 218 20.20 -9.41 -9.85
CA GLU A 218 21.39 -10.27 -9.78
C GLU A 218 21.72 -10.66 -8.32
N GLY A 219 22.09 -11.92 -8.11
CA GLY A 219 22.52 -12.42 -6.80
C GLY A 219 21.39 -12.77 -5.83
N ALA A 220 20.13 -12.82 -6.28
CA ALA A 220 19.05 -13.40 -5.49
C ALA A 220 19.35 -14.89 -5.20
N GLU A 221 19.23 -15.29 -3.93
CA GLU A 221 19.46 -16.69 -3.51
C GLU A 221 18.34 -17.62 -3.96
N THR A 222 17.13 -17.09 -4.03
CA THR A 222 15.93 -17.82 -4.46
C THR A 222 15.11 -16.93 -5.36
N THR A 223 14.83 -17.38 -6.56
CA THR A 223 13.90 -16.70 -7.47
C THR A 223 12.55 -17.41 -7.50
N TYR A 224 11.47 -16.65 -7.71
CA TYR A 224 10.13 -17.20 -7.84
C TYR A 224 9.39 -16.60 -9.03
N GLY A 225 8.40 -17.32 -9.54
CA GLY A 225 7.60 -16.85 -10.67
C GLY A 225 6.40 -17.73 -10.96
N ILE A 226 5.69 -17.46 -12.05
CA ILE A 226 4.66 -18.34 -12.59
C ILE A 226 5.28 -19.12 -13.76
N ASP A 227 5.35 -20.45 -13.61
CA ASP A 227 6.06 -21.36 -14.50
C ASP A 227 7.55 -20.98 -14.73
N ALA A 228 8.14 -20.22 -13.78
CA ALA A 228 9.48 -19.67 -13.88
C ALA A 228 10.14 -19.50 -12.50
N GLY A 229 11.46 -19.27 -12.48
CA GLY A 229 12.27 -19.15 -11.26
C GLY A 229 12.58 -20.49 -10.60
N ASP A 230 13.33 -20.44 -9.50
CA ASP A 230 13.71 -21.64 -8.72
C ASP A 230 12.48 -22.24 -8.02
N VAL A 231 11.51 -21.39 -7.67
CA VAL A 231 10.23 -21.77 -7.06
C VAL A 231 9.08 -21.31 -7.95
N PRO A 232 8.65 -22.13 -8.91
CA PRO A 232 7.54 -21.81 -9.77
C PRO A 232 6.17 -22.04 -9.08
N ALA A 233 5.23 -21.12 -9.30
CA ALA A 233 3.81 -21.43 -9.18
C ALA A 233 3.36 -22.13 -10.46
N THR A 234 2.83 -23.35 -10.34
CA THR A 234 2.35 -24.15 -11.48
C THR A 234 0.86 -24.36 -11.41
N ASP A 235 0.26 -24.83 -12.49
CA ASP A 235 -1.18 -25.13 -12.57
C ASP A 235 -2.04 -23.91 -12.14
N VAL A 236 -1.69 -22.72 -12.62
CA VAL A 236 -2.34 -21.46 -12.21
C VAL A 236 -3.69 -21.34 -12.89
N GLU A 237 -4.76 -21.33 -12.08
CA GLU A 237 -6.14 -21.08 -12.48
C GLU A 237 -6.61 -19.76 -11.87
N LEU A 238 -7.16 -18.86 -12.68
CA LEU A 238 -7.70 -17.56 -12.26
C LEU A 238 -9.21 -17.54 -12.46
N SER A 239 -9.96 -17.13 -11.45
CA SER A 239 -11.43 -17.08 -11.49
C SER A 239 -11.97 -15.85 -10.75
N ALA A 240 -13.29 -15.68 -10.77
CA ALA A 240 -13.98 -14.65 -9.98
C ALA A 240 -13.84 -14.87 -8.46
N ASP A 241 -13.75 -16.12 -8.04
CA ASP A 241 -13.69 -16.50 -6.63
C ASP A 241 -12.27 -16.47 -6.05
N GLY A 242 -11.27 -16.19 -6.91
CA GLY A 242 -9.87 -16.13 -6.51
C GLY A 242 -8.91 -16.82 -7.49
N SER A 243 -7.79 -17.29 -6.96
CA SER A 243 -6.71 -17.90 -7.73
C SER A 243 -6.28 -19.23 -7.11
N ARG A 244 -6.03 -20.25 -7.93
CA ARG A 244 -5.49 -21.54 -7.49
C ARG A 244 -4.17 -21.82 -8.17
N CYS A 245 -3.25 -22.46 -7.47
CA CYS A 245 -2.00 -22.94 -8.04
C CYS A 245 -1.32 -23.97 -7.13
N ARG A 246 -0.19 -24.49 -7.58
CA ARG A 246 0.71 -25.31 -6.77
C ARG A 246 2.03 -24.58 -6.56
N VAL A 247 2.54 -24.58 -5.33
CA VAL A 247 3.84 -24.02 -4.97
C VAL A 247 4.52 -24.87 -3.92
N LEU A 248 5.79 -25.25 -4.13
CA LEU A 248 6.56 -26.12 -3.23
C LEU A 248 5.81 -27.41 -2.83
N GLY A 249 5.02 -27.97 -3.74
CA GLY A 249 4.21 -29.17 -3.52
C GLY A 249 2.90 -28.93 -2.75
N ALA A 250 2.64 -27.73 -2.23
CA ALA A 250 1.41 -27.35 -1.59
C ALA A 250 0.37 -26.83 -2.61
N GLU A 251 -0.91 -27.09 -2.34
CA GLU A 251 -2.02 -26.47 -3.06
C GLU A 251 -2.37 -25.14 -2.39
N LEU A 252 -2.30 -24.07 -3.17
CA LEU A 252 -2.72 -22.73 -2.80
C LEU A 252 -4.10 -22.45 -3.38
N ASP A 253 -5.05 -22.09 -2.52
CA ASP A 253 -6.38 -21.59 -2.88
C ASP A 253 -6.53 -20.20 -2.25
N LEU A 254 -6.37 -19.16 -3.07
CA LEU A 254 -6.27 -17.77 -2.63
C LEU A 254 -7.57 -17.04 -2.97
N PRO A 255 -8.30 -16.47 -2.01
CA PRO A 255 -9.62 -15.85 -2.25
C PRO A 255 -9.55 -14.46 -2.88
N VAL A 256 -8.40 -14.06 -3.40
CA VAL A 256 -8.22 -12.80 -4.15
C VAL A 256 -7.80 -13.10 -5.57
N PRO A 257 -8.44 -12.45 -6.57
CA PRO A 257 -8.19 -12.73 -7.98
C PRO A 257 -6.91 -12.04 -8.48
N GLY A 258 -6.39 -12.55 -9.57
CA GLY A 258 -5.36 -11.90 -10.36
C GLY A 258 -3.98 -12.54 -10.28
N ARG A 259 -3.33 -12.58 -11.44
CA ARG A 259 -1.99 -13.16 -11.62
C ARG A 259 -0.93 -12.55 -10.69
N HIS A 260 -1.00 -11.22 -10.46
CA HIS A 260 -0.12 -10.52 -9.54
C HIS A 260 -0.29 -11.00 -8.08
N ASN A 261 -1.52 -11.38 -7.67
CA ASN A 261 -1.76 -11.90 -6.33
C ASN A 261 -1.20 -13.32 -6.15
N VAL A 262 -1.14 -14.13 -7.21
CA VAL A 262 -0.42 -15.40 -7.18
C VAL A 262 1.07 -15.15 -6.91
N LEU A 263 1.71 -14.20 -7.60
CA LEU A 263 3.11 -13.83 -7.36
C LEU A 263 3.32 -13.31 -5.93
N ASN A 264 2.45 -12.44 -5.43
CA ASN A 264 2.51 -11.94 -4.06
C ASN A 264 2.38 -13.06 -3.03
N ALA A 265 1.52 -14.05 -3.28
CA ALA A 265 1.33 -15.20 -2.40
C ALA A 265 2.54 -16.14 -2.38
N VAL A 266 3.18 -16.40 -3.53
CA VAL A 266 4.43 -17.17 -3.59
C VAL A 266 5.52 -16.47 -2.78
N ALA A 267 5.69 -15.16 -2.96
CA ALA A 267 6.63 -14.36 -2.18
C ALA A 267 6.36 -14.44 -0.68
N ALA A 268 5.08 -14.35 -0.27
CA ALA A 268 4.66 -14.45 1.12
C ALA A 268 4.94 -15.85 1.70
N ILE A 269 4.66 -16.92 0.95
CA ILE A 269 4.96 -18.30 1.37
C ILE A 269 6.47 -18.49 1.58
N LEU A 270 7.31 -17.97 0.67
CA LEU A 270 8.77 -18.04 0.80
C LEU A 270 9.29 -17.21 1.97
N ALA A 271 8.70 -16.04 2.23
CA ALA A 271 8.99 -15.23 3.41
C ALA A 271 8.64 -15.98 4.71
N CYS A 272 7.47 -16.63 4.74
CA CYS A 272 7.03 -17.45 5.86
C CYS A 272 7.90 -18.70 6.07
N GLU A 273 8.32 -19.35 4.99
CA GLU A 273 9.27 -20.49 5.05
C GLU A 273 10.59 -20.08 5.70
N ALA A 274 11.15 -18.93 5.26
CA ALA A 274 12.35 -18.37 5.87
C ALA A 274 12.15 -18.00 7.35
N ALA A 275 10.92 -17.66 7.74
CA ALA A 275 10.52 -17.44 9.13
C ALA A 275 10.21 -18.75 9.90
N GLY A 276 10.36 -19.92 9.27
CA GLY A 276 10.18 -21.22 9.88
C GLY A 276 8.73 -21.72 9.88
N LEU A 277 7.86 -21.19 9.03
CA LEU A 277 6.51 -21.71 8.80
C LEU A 277 6.50 -22.57 7.52
N PRO A 278 6.15 -23.86 7.59
CA PRO A 278 6.14 -24.73 6.42
C PRO A 278 5.26 -24.21 5.28
N PRO A 279 5.65 -24.37 3.99
CA PRO A 279 4.87 -23.91 2.84
C PRO A 279 3.41 -24.41 2.82
N ALA A 280 3.18 -25.66 3.23
CA ALA A 280 1.83 -26.22 3.29
C ALA A 280 0.95 -25.53 4.35
N GLU A 281 1.53 -25.12 5.49
CA GLU A 281 0.82 -24.37 6.52
C GLU A 281 0.53 -22.95 6.06
N SER A 282 1.50 -22.28 5.43
CA SER A 282 1.33 -20.94 4.85
C SER A 282 0.25 -20.94 3.77
N ALA A 283 0.27 -21.91 2.84
CA ALA A 283 -0.73 -22.05 1.79
C ALA A 283 -2.14 -22.31 2.37
N ALA A 284 -2.24 -23.14 3.42
CA ALA A 284 -3.51 -23.39 4.11
C ALA A 284 -4.05 -22.13 4.80
N ALA A 285 -3.18 -21.35 5.45
CA ALA A 285 -3.55 -20.09 6.09
C ALA A 285 -4.06 -19.06 5.09
N LEU A 286 -3.44 -18.96 3.91
CA LEU A 286 -3.83 -17.99 2.87
C LEU A 286 -5.24 -18.25 2.29
N ARG A 287 -5.86 -19.39 2.53
CA ARG A 287 -7.27 -19.64 2.14
C ARG A 287 -8.27 -18.70 2.82
N THR A 288 -7.91 -18.14 3.96
CA THR A 288 -8.74 -17.19 4.72
C THR A 288 -8.28 -15.75 4.59
N PHE A 289 -7.33 -15.48 3.68
CA PHE A 289 -6.82 -14.13 3.48
C PHE A 289 -7.91 -13.18 2.98
N PRO A 290 -8.30 -12.16 3.78
CA PRO A 290 -9.45 -11.30 3.43
C PRO A 290 -9.09 -10.20 2.42
N GLY A 291 -7.82 -10.10 2.00
CA GLY A 291 -7.28 -9.01 1.20
C GLY A 291 -6.45 -8.02 2.02
N ALA A 292 -5.99 -7.00 1.35
CA ALA A 292 -5.33 -5.84 1.95
C ALA A 292 -6.16 -4.58 1.65
N GLY A 293 -6.16 -3.63 2.57
CA GLY A 293 -6.92 -2.40 2.41
C GLY A 293 -6.55 -1.65 1.14
N ARG A 294 -7.54 -1.17 0.43
CA ARG A 294 -7.38 -0.48 -0.84
C ARG A 294 -6.61 -1.28 -1.92
N ARG A 295 -6.77 -2.61 -1.96
CA ARG A 295 -6.20 -3.50 -3.01
C ARG A 295 -7.31 -4.33 -3.62
N LEU A 296 -8.00 -3.78 -4.61
CA LEU A 296 -9.26 -4.25 -5.19
C LEU A 296 -10.27 -4.60 -4.06
N GLU A 297 -10.32 -3.73 -3.06
CA GLU A 297 -11.17 -3.88 -1.87
C GLU A 297 -12.64 -3.64 -2.23
N ARG A 298 -13.52 -4.57 -1.88
CA ARG A 298 -14.95 -4.40 -2.09
C ARG A 298 -15.53 -3.42 -1.07
N CYS A 299 -16.05 -2.28 -1.54
CA CYS A 299 -16.63 -1.23 -0.70
C CYS A 299 -18.12 -1.43 -0.46
N GLY A 300 -18.83 -2.05 -1.42
CA GLY A 300 -20.27 -2.27 -1.31
C GLY A 300 -20.96 -2.25 -2.66
N THR A 301 -22.22 -1.81 -2.64
CA THR A 301 -23.08 -1.74 -3.83
C THR A 301 -23.78 -0.38 -3.86
N THR A 302 -23.86 0.25 -5.02
CA THR A 302 -24.61 1.50 -5.19
C THR A 302 -26.12 1.27 -5.05
N ALA A 303 -26.88 2.33 -4.85
CA ALA A 303 -28.36 2.27 -4.85
C ALA A 303 -28.93 1.73 -6.19
N SER A 304 -28.18 1.88 -7.31
CA SER A 304 -28.56 1.35 -8.65
C SER A 304 -28.09 -0.10 -8.89
N GLY A 305 -27.44 -0.76 -7.90
CA GLY A 305 -27.03 -2.16 -7.97
C GLY A 305 -25.65 -2.42 -8.56
N ALA A 306 -24.84 -1.40 -8.84
CA ALA A 306 -23.46 -1.58 -9.28
C ALA A 306 -22.55 -1.93 -8.10
N ALA A 307 -21.68 -2.94 -8.25
CA ALA A 307 -20.65 -3.25 -7.25
C ALA A 307 -19.54 -2.17 -7.28
N VAL A 308 -19.06 -1.75 -6.11
CA VAL A 308 -18.01 -0.73 -5.96
C VAL A 308 -16.80 -1.34 -5.30
N TYR A 309 -15.64 -1.12 -5.93
CA TYR A 309 -14.32 -1.52 -5.42
C TYR A 309 -13.39 -0.31 -5.36
N ASP A 310 -12.42 -0.33 -4.45
CA ASP A 310 -11.35 0.67 -4.34
C ASP A 310 -9.98 0.03 -4.49
N ASP A 311 -9.08 0.72 -5.22
CA ASP A 311 -7.70 0.27 -5.42
C ASP A 311 -6.73 1.43 -5.35
N TYR A 312 -5.64 1.25 -4.62
CA TYR A 312 -4.58 2.23 -4.43
C TYR A 312 -3.65 2.36 -5.64
N ALA A 313 -3.85 1.59 -6.71
CA ALA A 313 -3.01 1.60 -7.91
C ALA A 313 -2.79 3.02 -8.45
N HIS A 314 -1.54 3.35 -8.66
CA HIS A 314 -1.11 4.68 -9.10
C HIS A 314 0.09 4.65 -10.07
N HIS A 315 0.48 3.47 -10.50
CA HIS A 315 1.42 3.21 -11.60
C HIS A 315 0.71 2.46 -12.74
N PRO A 316 1.06 2.65 -14.02
CA PRO A 316 0.39 1.98 -15.14
C PRO A 316 0.35 0.45 -15.03
N THR A 317 1.43 -0.17 -14.53
CA THR A 317 1.51 -1.61 -14.28
C THR A 317 0.48 -2.06 -13.25
N GLU A 318 0.31 -1.31 -12.15
CA GLU A 318 -0.69 -1.60 -11.12
C GLU A 318 -2.11 -1.42 -11.66
N VAL A 319 -2.40 -0.30 -12.35
CA VAL A 319 -3.72 -0.03 -12.97
C VAL A 319 -4.11 -1.16 -13.92
N ARG A 320 -3.17 -1.64 -14.74
CA ARG A 320 -3.39 -2.81 -15.61
C ARG A 320 -3.75 -4.04 -14.80
N ALA A 321 -2.94 -4.38 -13.78
CA ALA A 321 -3.15 -5.56 -12.95
C ALA A 321 -4.51 -5.52 -12.22
N THR A 322 -4.89 -4.35 -11.70
CA THR A 322 -6.20 -4.11 -11.07
C THR A 322 -7.34 -4.34 -12.04
N LEU A 323 -7.27 -3.80 -13.26
CA LEU A 323 -8.33 -3.95 -14.26
C LEU A 323 -8.41 -5.37 -14.84
N GLU A 324 -7.28 -6.06 -15.00
CA GLU A 324 -7.24 -7.47 -15.36
C GLU A 324 -7.92 -8.34 -14.28
N ALA A 325 -7.63 -8.08 -12.99
CA ALA A 325 -8.30 -8.76 -11.89
C ALA A 325 -9.80 -8.41 -11.79
N ALA A 326 -10.15 -7.15 -11.95
CA ALA A 326 -11.56 -6.70 -11.95
C ALA A 326 -12.40 -7.39 -13.06
N ARG A 327 -11.80 -7.65 -14.22
CA ARG A 327 -12.48 -8.39 -15.30
C ARG A 327 -12.78 -9.85 -14.96
N LEU A 328 -11.99 -10.46 -14.07
CA LEU A 328 -12.24 -11.83 -13.61
C LEU A 328 -13.50 -11.91 -12.73
N LEU A 329 -13.93 -10.81 -12.10
CA LEU A 329 -15.11 -10.78 -11.21
C LEU A 329 -16.45 -10.96 -11.94
N GLY A 330 -16.44 -11.14 -13.26
CA GLY A 330 -17.61 -11.51 -14.03
C GLY A 330 -18.67 -10.43 -14.21
N ALA A 331 -18.32 -9.15 -13.98
CA ALA A 331 -19.21 -8.04 -14.20
C ALA A 331 -19.57 -7.86 -15.69
N ARG A 332 -20.78 -7.36 -15.96
CA ARG A 332 -21.22 -7.01 -17.31
C ARG A 332 -20.33 -5.95 -17.95
N ARG A 333 -19.97 -4.93 -17.18
CA ARG A 333 -19.02 -3.88 -17.57
C ARG A 333 -18.13 -3.52 -16.38
N VAL A 334 -16.87 -3.23 -16.67
CA VAL A 334 -15.92 -2.63 -15.73
C VAL A 334 -15.84 -1.13 -16.02
N VAL A 335 -16.20 -0.32 -15.04
CA VAL A 335 -16.15 1.15 -15.08
C VAL A 335 -14.98 1.60 -14.21
N ALA A 336 -13.90 2.07 -14.82
CA ALA A 336 -12.72 2.58 -14.11
C ALA A 336 -12.89 4.07 -13.83
N CYS A 337 -12.75 4.48 -12.56
CA CYS A 337 -12.67 5.87 -12.15
C CYS A 337 -11.26 6.15 -11.59
N PHE A 338 -10.41 6.78 -12.39
CA PHE A 338 -8.99 6.95 -12.10
C PHE A 338 -8.65 8.37 -11.68
N GLN A 339 -7.95 8.53 -10.56
CA GLN A 339 -7.34 9.77 -10.11
C GLN A 339 -5.81 9.69 -10.28
N PRO A 340 -5.22 10.42 -11.26
CA PRO A 340 -3.78 10.50 -11.38
C PRO A 340 -3.15 11.09 -10.10
N HIS A 341 -1.99 10.58 -9.70
CA HIS A 341 -1.28 11.01 -8.50
C HIS A 341 0.10 11.57 -8.87
N LEU A 342 0.39 12.80 -8.47
CA LEU A 342 1.54 13.63 -8.81
C LEU A 342 1.53 14.12 -10.27
N TYR A 343 1.83 15.41 -10.46
CA TYR A 343 1.95 16.00 -11.79
C TYR A 343 3.13 15.43 -12.57
N SER A 344 4.27 15.24 -11.89
CA SER A 344 5.48 14.67 -12.50
C SER A 344 5.24 13.27 -13.07
N ARG A 345 4.58 12.38 -12.32
CA ARG A 345 4.23 11.02 -12.77
C ARG A 345 3.20 11.06 -13.90
N THR A 346 2.21 11.93 -13.79
CA THR A 346 1.19 12.10 -14.83
C THR A 346 1.80 12.52 -16.15
N ALA A 347 2.71 13.51 -16.12
CA ALA A 347 3.41 13.98 -17.32
C ALA A 347 4.28 12.88 -17.95
N ALA A 348 4.98 12.11 -17.13
CA ALA A 348 5.88 11.05 -17.60
C ALA A 348 5.14 9.86 -18.21
N MET A 349 3.96 9.47 -17.66
CA MET A 349 3.33 8.17 -17.92
C MET A 349 1.89 8.26 -18.47
N ALA A 350 1.43 9.43 -18.93
CA ALA A 350 0.04 9.61 -19.40
C ALA A 350 -0.37 8.58 -20.47
N ARG A 351 0.54 8.24 -21.41
CA ARG A 351 0.26 7.28 -22.48
C ARG A 351 0.13 5.87 -21.96
N GLU A 352 0.98 5.48 -21.01
CA GLU A 352 0.98 4.16 -20.36
C GLU A 352 -0.27 3.99 -19.51
N PHE A 353 -0.69 5.02 -18.76
CA PHE A 353 -1.98 5.05 -18.07
C PHE A 353 -3.14 4.89 -19.04
N GLY A 354 -3.14 5.62 -20.16
CA GLY A 354 -4.17 5.50 -21.18
C GLY A 354 -4.32 4.07 -21.71
N LYS A 355 -3.21 3.39 -22.00
CA LYS A 355 -3.20 1.99 -22.44
C LYS A 355 -3.71 1.03 -21.36
N ALA A 356 -3.37 1.26 -20.08
CA ALA A 356 -3.84 0.44 -18.98
C ALA A 356 -5.34 0.63 -18.75
N LEU A 357 -5.81 1.88 -18.70
CA LEU A 357 -7.22 2.22 -18.53
C LEU A 357 -8.12 1.72 -19.67
N ALA A 358 -7.58 1.62 -20.89
CA ALA A 358 -8.29 1.05 -22.03
C ALA A 358 -8.72 -0.42 -21.85
N LEU A 359 -8.31 -1.11 -20.80
CA LEU A 359 -8.85 -2.41 -20.41
C LEU A 359 -10.26 -2.31 -19.83
N ALA A 360 -10.69 -1.16 -19.32
CA ALA A 360 -12.05 -0.95 -18.84
C ALA A 360 -13.04 -0.75 -19.99
N ASP A 361 -14.33 -0.98 -19.75
CA ASP A 361 -15.40 -0.76 -20.73
C ASP A 361 -15.82 0.72 -20.76
N VAL A 362 -15.68 1.40 -19.63
CA VAL A 362 -15.88 2.85 -19.47
C VAL A 362 -14.76 3.40 -18.61
N VAL A 363 -14.22 4.54 -18.98
CA VAL A 363 -13.16 5.23 -18.24
C VAL A 363 -13.65 6.61 -17.81
N CYS A 364 -13.50 6.93 -16.53
CA CYS A 364 -13.69 8.25 -15.94
C CYS A 364 -12.36 8.68 -15.35
N VAL A 365 -11.86 9.86 -15.69
CA VAL A 365 -10.58 10.37 -15.20
C VAL A 365 -10.81 11.67 -14.45
N LEU A 366 -10.40 11.72 -13.19
CA LEU A 366 -10.37 12.93 -12.36
C LEU A 366 -9.15 13.80 -12.71
N ASP A 367 -9.07 14.98 -12.08
CA ASP A 367 -7.83 15.76 -12.17
C ASP A 367 -6.76 15.22 -11.21
N VAL A 368 -5.52 15.72 -11.39
CA VAL A 368 -4.36 15.22 -10.67
C VAL A 368 -4.46 15.52 -9.18
N TYR A 369 -4.26 14.50 -8.34
CA TYR A 369 -4.02 14.68 -6.91
C TYR A 369 -2.56 15.12 -6.70
N PRO A 370 -2.33 16.37 -6.22
CA PRO A 370 -0.98 16.97 -6.23
C PRO A 370 -0.04 16.37 -5.19
N ALA A 371 -0.58 15.85 -4.07
CA ALA A 371 0.17 15.40 -2.89
C ALA A 371 1.14 16.46 -2.37
N ARG A 372 2.41 16.40 -2.77
CA ARG A 372 3.47 17.34 -2.38
C ARG A 372 3.92 18.29 -3.50
N GLU A 373 3.37 18.15 -4.70
CA GLU A 373 3.72 18.98 -5.86
C GLU A 373 2.76 20.18 -6.02
N GLN A 374 3.19 21.21 -6.72
CA GLN A 374 2.38 22.39 -7.01
C GLN A 374 2.05 22.41 -8.51
N ALA A 375 0.82 22.78 -8.85
CA ALA A 375 0.36 22.82 -10.24
C ALA A 375 1.17 23.83 -11.09
N GLU A 376 1.61 24.91 -10.46
CA GLU A 376 2.39 25.99 -11.07
C GLU A 376 3.75 25.51 -11.59
N ASP A 377 4.34 24.49 -10.97
CA ASP A 377 5.61 23.89 -11.38
C ASP A 377 5.46 22.94 -12.58
N HIS A 378 4.21 22.58 -12.92
CA HIS A 378 3.88 21.62 -13.98
C HIS A 378 2.85 22.17 -14.97
N PRO A 379 3.13 23.26 -15.67
CA PRO A 379 2.15 23.92 -16.53
C PRO A 379 1.63 22.98 -17.63
N GLY A 380 0.31 22.91 -17.78
CA GLY A 380 -0.37 22.08 -18.79
C GLY A 380 -0.53 20.60 -18.42
N VAL A 381 -0.08 20.16 -17.26
CA VAL A 381 -0.30 18.80 -16.77
C VAL A 381 -1.62 18.73 -16.01
N SER A 382 -2.50 17.84 -16.42
CA SER A 382 -3.81 17.61 -15.80
C SER A 382 -4.32 16.20 -16.09
N GLY A 383 -5.41 15.79 -15.46
CA GLY A 383 -6.11 14.54 -15.75
C GLY A 383 -6.59 14.44 -17.21
N TRP A 384 -6.79 15.58 -17.87
CA TRP A 384 -7.12 15.62 -19.29
C TRP A 384 -6.09 14.90 -20.18
N MET A 385 -4.79 14.97 -19.85
CA MET A 385 -3.74 14.26 -20.60
C MET A 385 -3.98 12.74 -20.57
N VAL A 386 -4.33 12.20 -19.40
CA VAL A 386 -4.61 10.78 -19.24
C VAL A 386 -5.93 10.40 -19.92
N ALA A 387 -6.97 11.24 -19.79
CA ALA A 387 -8.24 11.02 -20.46
C ALA A 387 -8.09 10.98 -22.00
N THR A 388 -7.29 11.89 -22.56
CA THR A 388 -6.98 11.92 -24.01
C THR A 388 -6.25 10.65 -24.42
N ALA A 389 -5.20 10.25 -23.67
CA ALA A 389 -4.44 9.04 -23.96
C ALA A 389 -5.30 7.77 -23.84
N ALA A 390 -6.24 7.75 -22.88
CA ALA A 390 -7.19 6.66 -22.72
C ALA A 390 -8.18 6.60 -23.91
N ALA A 391 -8.68 7.75 -24.38
CA ALA A 391 -9.57 7.83 -25.52
C ALA A 391 -8.90 7.31 -26.81
N ASP A 392 -7.63 7.67 -27.02
CA ASP A 392 -6.83 7.19 -28.16
C ASP A 392 -6.67 5.65 -28.13
N ALA A 393 -6.54 5.07 -26.94
CA ALA A 393 -6.34 3.62 -26.75
C ALA A 393 -7.64 2.82 -26.65
N ALA A 394 -8.78 3.47 -26.32
CA ALA A 394 -10.02 2.79 -25.96
C ALA A 394 -10.78 2.18 -27.15
N GLY A 395 -10.40 2.47 -28.40
CA GLY A 395 -11.05 1.90 -29.59
C GLY A 395 -12.54 2.25 -29.69
N GLY A 396 -12.91 3.48 -29.33
CA GLY A 396 -14.29 3.99 -29.38
C GLY A 396 -15.14 3.73 -28.12
N ARG A 397 -14.58 3.12 -27.08
CA ARG A 397 -15.27 3.00 -25.78
C ARG A 397 -15.34 4.36 -25.09
N PRO A 398 -16.37 4.62 -24.24
CA PRO A 398 -16.56 5.90 -23.57
C PRO A 398 -15.40 6.24 -22.63
N VAL A 399 -14.87 7.43 -22.78
CA VAL A 399 -13.89 8.04 -21.87
C VAL A 399 -14.40 9.43 -21.49
N TYR A 400 -14.44 9.70 -20.21
CA TYR A 400 -14.90 10.96 -19.64
C TYR A 400 -13.79 11.61 -18.84
N TRP A 401 -13.66 12.92 -18.93
CA TRP A 401 -12.86 13.72 -18.00
C TRP A 401 -13.79 14.43 -17.05
N THR A 402 -13.66 14.13 -15.78
CA THR A 402 -14.46 14.67 -14.66
C THR A 402 -13.49 15.24 -13.64
N PRO A 403 -13.09 16.51 -13.74
CA PRO A 403 -11.99 17.06 -12.96
C PRO A 403 -12.23 17.03 -11.45
N THR A 404 -13.47 17.02 -10.99
CA THR A 404 -13.81 16.96 -9.57
C THR A 404 -14.48 15.64 -9.17
N GLN A 405 -14.39 15.28 -7.89
CA GLN A 405 -15.11 14.11 -7.37
C GLN A 405 -16.63 14.25 -7.50
N ASP A 406 -17.16 15.49 -7.40
CA ASP A 406 -18.59 15.74 -7.56
C ASP A 406 -19.09 15.50 -9.00
N ASP A 407 -18.27 15.85 -9.99
CA ASP A 407 -18.57 15.54 -11.40
C ASP A 407 -18.51 14.04 -11.65
N ALA A 408 -17.50 13.35 -11.10
CA ALA A 408 -17.35 11.91 -11.21
C ALA A 408 -18.52 11.18 -10.54
N GLU A 409 -18.91 11.58 -9.32
CA GLU A 409 -20.04 10.97 -8.62
C GLU A 409 -21.33 11.08 -9.42
N ARG A 410 -21.67 12.27 -9.93
CA ARG A 410 -22.86 12.48 -10.74
C ARG A 410 -22.85 11.56 -11.96
N LEU A 411 -21.74 11.55 -12.71
CA LEU A 411 -21.59 10.70 -13.88
C LEU A 411 -21.77 9.22 -13.55
N LEU A 412 -21.07 8.73 -12.50
CA LEU A 412 -21.07 7.32 -12.12
C LEU A 412 -22.45 6.86 -11.62
N ARG A 413 -23.19 7.71 -10.88
CA ARG A 413 -24.56 7.41 -10.43
C ARG A 413 -25.54 7.30 -11.58
N ASP A 414 -25.37 8.11 -12.64
CA ASP A 414 -26.23 8.09 -13.82
C ASP A 414 -25.88 6.91 -14.76
N LEU A 415 -24.62 6.49 -14.79
CA LEU A 415 -24.08 5.56 -15.77
C LEU A 415 -24.06 4.10 -15.30
N ALA A 416 -23.70 3.88 -14.01
CA ALA A 416 -23.49 2.55 -13.46
C ALA A 416 -24.78 1.97 -12.85
N GLY A 417 -25.07 0.71 -13.16
CA GLY A 417 -26.26 0.00 -12.66
C GLY A 417 -25.98 -1.47 -12.40
N GLU A 418 -27.05 -2.22 -12.20
CA GLU A 418 -26.99 -3.64 -11.88
C GLU A 418 -26.13 -4.42 -12.89
N GLY A 419 -25.24 -5.25 -12.38
CA GLY A 419 -24.28 -6.05 -13.15
C GLY A 419 -23.02 -5.28 -13.55
N ASP A 420 -22.92 -3.99 -13.30
CA ASP A 420 -21.69 -3.22 -13.51
C ASP A 420 -20.77 -3.28 -12.27
N LEU A 421 -19.48 -3.12 -12.50
CA LEU A 421 -18.47 -3.01 -11.48
C LEU A 421 -17.76 -1.66 -11.65
N VAL A 422 -17.83 -0.81 -10.62
CA VAL A 422 -17.09 0.46 -10.54
C VAL A 422 -15.85 0.23 -9.73
N VAL A 423 -14.68 0.60 -10.27
CA VAL A 423 -13.40 0.60 -9.53
C VAL A 423 -12.91 2.03 -9.42
N THR A 424 -12.80 2.56 -8.19
CA THR A 424 -12.04 3.78 -7.93
C THR A 424 -10.57 3.42 -7.82
N ILE A 425 -9.70 4.15 -8.54
CA ILE A 425 -8.29 3.81 -8.68
C ILE A 425 -7.45 5.05 -8.42
N GLY A 426 -6.53 4.98 -7.47
CA GLY A 426 -5.57 6.06 -7.19
C GLY A 426 -5.07 6.11 -5.74
N ALA A 427 -3.89 6.71 -5.55
CA ALA A 427 -3.26 6.87 -4.24
C ALA A 427 -3.67 8.16 -3.50
N GLY A 428 -4.51 8.99 -4.12
CA GLY A 428 -5.08 10.20 -3.52
C GLY A 428 -6.32 9.90 -2.70
N ASP A 429 -7.25 10.85 -2.73
CA ASP A 429 -8.50 10.84 -1.96
C ASP A 429 -9.70 10.27 -2.74
N VAL A 430 -9.46 9.55 -3.81
CA VAL A 430 -10.51 8.90 -4.64
C VAL A 430 -11.26 7.80 -3.91
N ASP A 431 -10.71 7.24 -2.83
CA ASP A 431 -11.38 6.30 -1.93
C ASP A 431 -12.64 6.90 -1.29
N ARG A 432 -12.64 8.21 -1.00
CA ARG A 432 -13.83 8.92 -0.53
C ARG A 432 -14.98 8.90 -1.56
N LEU A 433 -14.65 8.88 -2.84
CA LEU A 433 -15.67 8.72 -3.89
C LEU A 433 -16.31 7.33 -3.83
N ALA A 434 -15.53 6.26 -3.57
CA ALA A 434 -16.10 4.93 -3.36
C ALA A 434 -17.09 4.90 -2.18
N GLU A 435 -16.74 5.52 -1.05
CA GLU A 435 -17.62 5.66 0.12
C GLU A 435 -18.91 6.41 -0.23
N ARG A 436 -18.81 7.50 -0.97
CA ARG A 436 -19.96 8.30 -1.42
C ARG A 436 -20.87 7.52 -2.36
N LEU A 437 -20.32 6.72 -3.27
CA LEU A 437 -21.08 5.92 -4.23
C LEU A 437 -21.91 4.83 -3.56
N VAL A 438 -21.42 4.22 -2.48
CA VAL A 438 -22.16 3.19 -1.73
C VAL A 438 -23.09 3.79 -0.67
N ALA A 439 -23.02 5.09 -0.38
CA ALA A 439 -23.94 5.76 0.52
C ALA A 439 -25.38 5.68 -0.03
N GLY A 440 -26.28 5.03 0.73
CA GLY A 440 -27.66 4.73 0.31
C GLY A 440 -27.85 3.36 -0.35
N GLY A 441 -26.78 2.57 -0.49
CA GLY A 441 -26.78 1.17 -0.89
C GLY A 441 -26.30 0.25 0.24
N GLU A 442 -25.82 -0.95 -0.14
CA GLU A 442 -25.22 -1.90 0.80
C GLU A 442 -23.73 -1.59 0.98
N THR A 443 -23.26 -1.41 2.21
CA THR A 443 -21.84 -1.16 2.53
C THR A 443 -21.20 -2.42 3.09
N THR A 444 -19.96 -2.71 2.65
CA THR A 444 -19.18 -3.88 3.11
C THR A 444 -17.80 -3.50 3.65
N PHE A 445 -17.60 -2.22 4.03
CA PHE A 445 -16.32 -1.80 4.61
C PHE A 445 -15.95 -2.65 5.83
N ALA A 446 -14.69 -3.08 5.90
CA ALA A 446 -14.16 -3.70 7.10
C ALA A 446 -14.40 -2.80 8.32
N ALA A 447 -14.78 -3.42 9.45
CA ALA A 447 -15.09 -2.70 10.69
C ALA A 447 -13.90 -1.82 11.11
N GLY A 448 -14.01 -0.51 10.96
CA GLY A 448 -12.98 0.51 11.22
C GLY A 448 -13.08 1.73 10.31
N ARG A 449 -13.67 1.60 9.12
CA ARG A 449 -13.88 2.73 8.19
C ARG A 449 -15.26 3.40 8.30
N THR A 450 -16.02 3.17 9.38
CA THR A 450 -17.31 3.82 9.54
C THR A 450 -17.12 5.29 9.88
N ALA A 451 -17.49 6.14 8.89
CA ALA A 451 -18.03 7.51 9.08
C ALA A 451 -17.34 8.44 10.11
N ALA A 452 -16.10 8.84 9.87
CA ALA A 452 -15.61 10.12 10.36
C ALA A 452 -16.02 11.24 9.37
N GLY A 453 -17.33 11.52 9.26
CA GLY A 453 -17.75 12.48 8.24
C GLY A 453 -19.24 12.82 8.20
N ALA A 454 -19.98 12.63 9.30
CA ALA A 454 -21.37 13.09 9.38
C ALA A 454 -21.59 13.92 10.64
N THR A 455 -20.94 15.08 10.72
CA THR A 455 -21.44 16.20 11.53
C THR A 455 -20.88 17.51 10.97
N LYS A 456 -21.77 18.26 10.34
CA LYS A 456 -21.84 19.67 9.90
C LYS A 456 -20.54 20.49 9.83
#